data_3b4780c929401326a91ee3176eff757a
#
_entry.id   3b4780c929401326a91ee3176eff757a
#
_cell.length_a   1.000
_cell.length_b   1.000
_cell.length_c   1.000
_cell.angle_alpha   90.00
_cell.angle_beta   90.00
_cell.angle_gamma   90.00
#
_symmetry.space_group_name_H-M   'P 1'
#
loop_
_entity.id
_entity.type
_entity.pdbx_description
1 polymer ?
#
loop_
_entity_poly.entity_id
_entity_poly.type
_entity_poly.pdbx_seq_one_letter_code
_entity_poly.pdbx_strand_id
1 'polypeptide(L)'
;EREKVVNLMAELKKSKGDAASMAKYKNQYFALENKMKGMMAEIETLKKDNTTLTTQRDSTVMVLGEAKKYNEVLVGQNEELSKTVEVASKLNVSNLKTAAYKLRSSGKQIETEKARKADILKISFRIDENKVAKQGDKVYYVQVIDSKNNVLGEKKTESFGENSLTYSFASTVKYENKSVEVSQDLPGTNFE
;
A
#
# COMPACT_ATOMS: atom_id res chain seq x y z
N GLU A 1 37.34 -10.48 47.49
CA GLU A 1 38.49 -11.41 47.37
C GLU A 1 39.81 -10.74 47.80
N ARG A 2 40.10 -9.49 47.43
CA ARG A 2 41.33 -8.75 47.92
C ARG A 2 41.42 -8.73 49.44
N GLU A 3 40.31 -8.49 50.11
CA GLU A 3 40.23 -8.44 51.57
C GLU A 3 40.54 -9.81 52.18
N LYS A 4 40.09 -10.90 51.55
CA LYS A 4 40.43 -12.26 51.96
C LYS A 4 41.91 -12.58 51.82
N VAL A 5 42.59 -12.05 50.79
CA VAL A 5 44.05 -12.20 50.61
C VAL A 5 44.80 -11.48 51.72
N VAL A 6 44.40 -10.25 52.05
CA VAL A 6 45.02 -9.44 53.11
C VAL A 6 44.83 -10.13 54.45
N ASN A 7 43.66 -10.63 54.79
CA ASN A 7 43.39 -11.32 56.03
C ASN A 7 44.19 -12.63 56.16
N LEU A 8 44.22 -13.45 55.06
CA LEU A 8 45.06 -14.68 55.03
C LEU A 8 46.54 -14.41 55.19
N MET A 9 47.07 -13.29 54.60
CA MET A 9 48.48 -12.86 54.86
C MET A 9 48.73 -12.44 56.28
N ALA A 10 47.74 -11.78 56.90
CA ALA A 10 47.88 -11.38 58.34
C ALA A 10 47.83 -12.61 59.25
N GLU A 11 46.96 -13.60 58.99
CA GLU A 11 46.92 -14.86 59.74
C GLU A 11 48.15 -15.73 59.50
N LEU A 12 48.70 -15.79 58.27
CA LEU A 12 49.94 -16.45 57.96
C LEU A 12 51.14 -15.87 58.77
N LYS A 13 51.18 -14.52 58.94
CA LYS A 13 52.20 -13.84 59.77
C LYS A 13 52.02 -14.12 61.23
N LYS A 14 50.83 -14.38 61.75
CA LYS A 14 50.54 -14.71 63.14
C LYS A 14 50.81 -16.14 63.51
N SER A 15 50.71 -17.07 62.56
CA SER A 15 50.93 -18.52 62.80
C SER A 15 52.42 -18.88 62.85
N LYS A 16 53.11 -18.41 63.88
CA LYS A 16 54.52 -18.79 64.17
C LYS A 16 54.54 -20.23 64.75
N GLY A 17 54.90 -21.24 63.95
CA GLY A 17 55.41 -22.51 64.48
C GLY A 17 54.63 -23.81 64.17
N ASP A 18 53.47 -23.79 63.52
CA ASP A 18 52.80 -25.04 63.10
C ASP A 18 52.90 -25.25 61.56
N ALA A 19 53.74 -26.22 61.18
CA ALA A 19 54.01 -26.52 59.78
C ALA A 19 52.73 -26.94 58.98
N ALA A 20 51.73 -27.57 59.62
CA ALA A 20 50.48 -28.00 58.99
C ALA A 20 49.55 -26.80 58.67
N SER A 21 49.49 -25.83 59.66
CA SER A 21 48.73 -24.61 59.45
C SER A 21 49.38 -23.71 58.39
N MET A 22 50.69 -23.61 58.33
CA MET A 22 51.45 -22.92 57.27
C MET A 22 51.15 -23.51 55.86
N ALA A 23 51.16 -24.82 55.72
CA ALA A 23 50.89 -25.49 54.49
C ALA A 23 49.40 -25.25 53.97
N LYS A 24 48.46 -25.26 54.96
CA LYS A 24 47.05 -24.98 54.66
C LYS A 24 46.84 -23.54 54.14
N TYR A 25 47.39 -22.56 54.83
CA TYR A 25 47.28 -21.15 54.41
C TYR A 25 47.99 -20.90 53.07
N LYS A 26 49.15 -21.51 52.84
CA LYS A 26 49.86 -21.44 51.57
C LYS A 26 49.01 -21.97 50.39
N ASN A 27 48.35 -23.10 50.56
CA ASN A 27 47.48 -23.69 49.55
C ASN A 27 46.26 -22.79 49.31
N GLN A 28 45.66 -22.24 50.34
CA GLN A 28 44.54 -21.29 50.20
C GLN A 28 44.95 -20.01 49.47
N TYR A 29 46.14 -19.51 49.76
CA TYR A 29 46.70 -18.35 49.09
C TYR A 29 46.87 -18.59 47.57
N PHE A 30 47.49 -19.69 47.18
CA PHE A 30 47.68 -20.08 45.79
C PHE A 30 46.34 -20.32 45.06
N ALA A 31 45.39 -20.94 45.72
CA ALA A 31 44.04 -21.13 45.15
C ALA A 31 43.35 -19.79 44.91
N LEU A 32 43.46 -18.85 45.85
CA LEU A 32 42.88 -17.51 45.74
C LEU A 32 43.59 -16.67 44.67
N GLU A 33 44.91 -16.74 44.58
CA GLU A 33 45.73 -16.10 43.55
C GLU A 33 45.31 -16.58 42.12
N ASN A 34 45.17 -17.88 41.94
CA ASN A 34 44.74 -18.46 40.68
C ASN A 34 43.31 -18.03 40.30
N LYS A 35 42.40 -17.98 41.28
CA LYS A 35 41.04 -17.47 41.08
C LYS A 35 41.04 -16.00 40.67
N MET A 36 41.89 -15.16 41.35
CA MET A 36 42.05 -13.76 40.97
C MET A 36 42.58 -13.60 39.55
N LYS A 37 43.60 -14.39 39.13
CA LYS A 37 44.11 -14.39 37.75
C LYS A 37 43.03 -14.76 36.73
N GLY A 38 42.25 -15.79 37.04
CA GLY A 38 41.10 -16.19 36.21
C GLY A 38 40.05 -15.09 36.03
N MET A 39 39.65 -14.46 37.17
CA MET A 39 38.70 -13.34 37.13
C MET A 39 39.25 -12.11 36.38
N MET A 40 40.55 -11.82 36.48
CA MET A 40 41.15 -10.74 35.71
C MET A 40 41.12 -11.00 34.21
N ALA A 41 41.42 -12.25 33.79
CA ALA A 41 41.33 -12.64 32.39
C ALA A 41 39.86 -12.56 31.86
N GLU A 42 38.90 -12.97 32.68
CA GLU A 42 37.47 -12.88 32.34
C GLU A 42 37.02 -11.41 32.19
N ILE A 43 37.43 -10.54 33.11
CA ILE A 43 37.16 -9.10 33.03
C ILE A 43 37.72 -8.48 31.74
N GLU A 44 38.92 -8.89 31.32
CA GLU A 44 39.55 -8.39 30.10
C GLU A 44 38.75 -8.85 28.84
N THR A 45 38.35 -10.12 28.84
CA THR A 45 37.49 -10.69 27.77
C THR A 45 36.16 -9.94 27.70
N LEU A 46 35.47 -9.81 28.85
CA LEU A 46 34.18 -9.11 28.91
C LEU A 46 34.28 -7.64 28.49
N LYS A 47 35.38 -6.94 28.80
CA LYS A 47 35.60 -5.58 28.29
C LYS A 47 35.71 -5.56 26.78
N LYS A 48 36.50 -6.47 26.21
CA LYS A 48 36.66 -6.58 24.74
C LYS A 48 35.34 -6.88 24.07
N ASP A 49 34.59 -7.85 24.60
CA ASP A 49 33.28 -8.22 24.05
C ASP A 49 32.27 -7.07 24.12
N ASN A 50 32.28 -6.36 25.27
CA ASN A 50 31.43 -5.18 25.46
C ASN A 50 31.75 -4.08 24.45
N THR A 51 33.04 -3.81 24.19
CA THR A 51 33.45 -2.85 23.15
C THR A 51 32.98 -3.27 21.77
N THR A 52 33.20 -4.55 21.45
CA THR A 52 32.78 -5.11 20.13
C THR A 52 31.25 -5.03 19.95
N LEU A 53 30.50 -5.46 20.97
CA LEU A 53 29.03 -5.43 20.94
C LEU A 53 28.49 -3.99 20.85
N THR A 54 29.14 -3.05 21.54
CA THR A 54 28.78 -1.62 21.46
C THR A 54 28.96 -1.09 20.05
N THR A 55 30.08 -1.40 19.41
CA THR A 55 30.35 -1.00 18.01
C THR A 55 29.35 -1.63 17.05
N GLN A 56 29.05 -2.91 17.21
CA GLN A 56 28.06 -3.60 16.39
C GLN A 56 26.66 -3.01 16.56
N ARG A 57 26.25 -2.75 17.78
CA ARG A 57 24.96 -2.10 18.08
C ARG A 57 24.88 -0.74 17.40
N ASP A 58 25.88 0.09 17.54
CA ASP A 58 25.88 1.45 16.99
C ASP A 58 25.83 1.43 15.45
N SER A 59 26.60 0.52 14.82
CA SER A 59 26.52 0.29 13.38
C SER A 59 25.13 -0.17 12.94
N THR A 60 24.51 -1.11 13.66
CA THR A 60 23.18 -1.61 13.35
C THR A 60 22.11 -0.51 13.50
N VAL A 61 22.22 0.34 14.51
CA VAL A 61 21.32 1.48 14.73
C VAL A 61 21.42 2.48 13.57
N MET A 62 22.64 2.76 13.09
CA MET A 62 22.83 3.63 11.90
C MET A 62 22.16 3.05 10.66
N VAL A 63 22.45 1.78 10.34
CA VAL A 63 21.86 1.11 9.16
C VAL A 63 20.34 1.06 9.26
N LEU A 64 19.79 0.78 10.44
CA LEU A 64 18.35 0.79 10.67
C LEU A 64 17.76 2.19 10.47
N GLY A 65 18.45 3.22 10.91
CA GLY A 65 18.04 4.62 10.72
C GLY A 65 17.99 5.01 9.23
N GLU A 66 19.01 4.63 8.47
CA GLU A 66 19.06 4.85 7.03
C GLU A 66 17.96 4.06 6.29
N ALA A 67 17.77 2.78 6.65
CA ALA A 67 16.73 1.94 6.05
C ALA A 67 15.32 2.49 6.32
N LYS A 68 15.06 3.03 7.52
CA LYS A 68 13.79 3.68 7.83
C LYS A 68 13.55 4.91 6.96
N LYS A 69 14.53 5.80 6.84
CA LYS A 69 14.42 6.99 5.97
C LYS A 69 14.16 6.60 4.52
N TYR A 70 14.88 5.60 4.02
CA TYR A 70 14.66 5.10 2.66
C TYR A 70 13.25 4.53 2.45
N ASN A 71 12.74 3.77 3.43
CA ASN A 71 11.37 3.27 3.40
C ASN A 71 10.32 4.40 3.39
N GLU A 72 10.50 5.44 4.20
CA GLU A 72 9.61 6.61 4.21
C GLU A 72 9.56 7.28 2.83
N VAL A 73 10.71 7.45 2.18
CA VAL A 73 10.78 8.00 0.82
C VAL A 73 10.06 7.09 -0.18
N LEU A 74 10.28 5.77 -0.12
CA LEU A 74 9.61 4.81 -1.00
C LEU A 74 8.08 4.80 -0.80
N VAL A 75 7.61 4.89 0.44
CA VAL A 75 6.17 4.98 0.73
C VAL A 75 5.59 6.24 0.11
N GLY A 76 6.23 7.40 0.29
CA GLY A 76 5.79 8.65 -0.32
C GLY A 76 5.76 8.59 -1.85
N GLN A 77 6.78 8.04 -2.48
CA GLN A 77 6.82 7.85 -3.94
C GLN A 77 5.72 6.89 -4.43
N ASN A 78 5.46 5.80 -3.70
CA ASN A 78 4.38 4.87 -4.04
C ASN A 78 3.00 5.52 -3.95
N GLU A 79 2.75 6.36 -2.95
CA GLU A 79 1.50 7.10 -2.81
C GLU A 79 1.31 8.10 -3.96
N GLU A 80 2.35 8.84 -4.34
CA GLU A 80 2.32 9.77 -5.46
C GLU A 80 2.09 9.06 -6.80
N LEU A 81 2.82 7.97 -7.04
CA LEU A 81 2.63 7.12 -8.21
C LEU A 81 1.22 6.55 -8.27
N SER A 82 0.68 6.08 -7.15
CA SER A 82 -0.68 5.55 -7.07
C SER A 82 -1.72 6.59 -7.47
N LYS A 83 -1.61 7.81 -6.96
CA LYS A 83 -2.49 8.94 -7.34
C LYS A 83 -2.35 9.29 -8.82
N THR A 84 -1.13 9.29 -9.33
CA THR A 84 -0.86 9.57 -10.74
C THR A 84 -1.49 8.51 -11.64
N VAL A 85 -1.34 7.23 -11.30
CA VAL A 85 -1.95 6.11 -12.02
C VAL A 85 -3.47 6.18 -11.94
N GLU A 86 -4.05 6.53 -10.80
CA GLU A 86 -5.50 6.69 -10.64
C GLU A 86 -6.05 7.75 -11.59
N VAL A 87 -5.42 8.91 -11.66
CA VAL A 87 -5.83 9.98 -12.59
C VAL A 87 -5.61 9.56 -14.04
N ALA A 88 -4.45 9.01 -14.36
CA ALA A 88 -4.10 8.60 -15.73
C ALA A 88 -4.95 7.43 -16.24
N SER A 89 -5.48 6.59 -15.36
CA SER A 89 -6.31 5.44 -15.72
C SER A 89 -7.77 5.77 -16.01
N LYS A 90 -8.20 7.01 -15.80
CA LYS A 90 -9.56 7.43 -16.11
C LYS A 90 -9.82 7.33 -17.61
N LEU A 91 -10.96 6.71 -17.96
CA LEU A 91 -11.37 6.58 -19.35
C LEU A 91 -12.12 7.83 -19.80
N ASN A 92 -11.73 8.36 -20.94
CA ASN A 92 -12.41 9.48 -21.58
C ASN A 92 -13.43 8.98 -22.58
N VAL A 93 -14.53 9.71 -22.69
CA VAL A 93 -15.57 9.51 -23.70
C VAL A 93 -15.52 10.69 -24.67
N SER A 94 -15.45 10.39 -25.94
CA SER A 94 -15.41 11.35 -27.03
C SER A 94 -16.47 11.04 -28.10
N ASN A 95 -16.62 11.90 -29.07
CA ASN A 95 -17.51 11.72 -30.22
C ASN A 95 -18.96 11.35 -29.84
N LEU A 96 -19.49 11.95 -28.76
CA LEU A 96 -20.89 11.75 -28.42
C LEU A 96 -21.80 12.31 -29.55
N LYS A 97 -22.61 11.44 -30.11
CA LYS A 97 -23.57 11.77 -31.17
C LYS A 97 -24.93 11.19 -30.80
N THR A 98 -25.95 11.95 -31.14
CA THR A 98 -27.34 11.51 -31.02
C THR A 98 -28.03 11.71 -32.34
N ALA A 99 -28.82 10.71 -32.75
CA ALA A 99 -29.68 10.79 -33.96
C ALA A 99 -31.04 10.20 -33.65
N ALA A 100 -32.09 10.87 -34.09
CA ALA A 100 -33.47 10.43 -33.87
C ALA A 100 -34.00 9.69 -35.12
N TYR A 101 -34.67 8.58 -34.90
CA TYR A 101 -35.22 7.76 -35.97
C TYR A 101 -36.69 7.48 -35.75
N LYS A 102 -37.43 7.53 -36.86
CA LYS A 102 -38.80 7.03 -36.95
C LYS A 102 -38.79 5.57 -37.42
N LEU A 103 -39.56 4.72 -36.79
CA LEU A 103 -39.75 3.34 -37.20
C LEU A 103 -40.93 3.23 -38.20
N ARG A 104 -40.67 2.62 -39.35
CA ARG A 104 -41.76 2.21 -40.23
C ARG A 104 -42.32 0.84 -39.82
N SER A 105 -43.53 0.54 -40.24
CA SER A 105 -44.18 -0.76 -40.03
C SER A 105 -43.35 -1.97 -40.57
N SER A 106 -42.45 -1.71 -41.53
CA SER A 106 -41.47 -2.69 -42.02
C SER A 106 -40.22 -2.86 -41.15
N GLY A 107 -40.12 -2.18 -39.99
CA GLY A 107 -38.93 -2.18 -39.13
C GLY A 107 -37.80 -1.27 -39.62
N LYS A 108 -37.94 -0.59 -40.76
CA LYS A 108 -36.90 0.31 -41.30
C LYS A 108 -36.83 1.62 -40.46
N GLN A 109 -35.64 1.94 -39.97
CA GLN A 109 -35.36 3.21 -39.31
C GLN A 109 -35.12 4.32 -40.34
N ILE A 110 -35.78 5.45 -40.17
CA ILE A 110 -35.62 6.67 -41.00
C ILE A 110 -35.28 7.81 -40.08
N GLU A 111 -34.15 8.45 -40.34
CA GLU A 111 -33.73 9.61 -39.59
C GLU A 111 -34.74 10.75 -39.64
N THR A 112 -34.96 11.42 -38.53
CA THR A 112 -35.92 12.50 -38.39
C THR A 112 -35.38 13.59 -37.46
N GLU A 113 -35.54 14.85 -37.85
CA GLU A 113 -35.21 15.98 -37.01
C GLU A 113 -36.37 16.39 -36.06
N LYS A 114 -37.53 15.73 -36.20
CA LYS A 114 -38.73 16.09 -35.43
C LYS A 114 -38.88 15.15 -34.24
N ALA A 115 -38.61 15.65 -33.02
CA ALA A 115 -38.71 14.92 -31.78
C ALA A 115 -40.03 14.16 -31.61
N ARG A 116 -41.17 14.79 -31.92
CA ARG A 116 -42.51 14.17 -31.87
C ARG A 116 -42.72 12.98 -32.83
N LYS A 117 -41.86 12.84 -33.83
CA LYS A 117 -41.93 11.74 -34.82
C LYS A 117 -40.88 10.68 -34.57
N ALA A 118 -40.05 10.86 -33.61
CA ALA A 118 -39.00 9.89 -33.26
C ALA A 118 -39.57 8.78 -32.38
N ASP A 119 -39.30 7.56 -32.77
CA ASP A 119 -39.61 6.33 -32.02
C ASP A 119 -38.37 5.77 -31.36
N ILE A 120 -37.17 6.17 -31.81
CA ILE A 120 -35.88 5.73 -31.30
C ILE A 120 -34.91 6.91 -31.29
N LEU A 121 -34.18 7.04 -30.20
CA LEU A 121 -33.01 7.89 -30.10
C LEU A 121 -31.75 7.03 -30.07
N LYS A 122 -30.94 7.09 -31.13
CA LYS A 122 -29.67 6.39 -31.21
C LYS A 122 -28.59 7.26 -30.60
N ILE A 123 -27.91 6.73 -29.59
CA ILE A 123 -26.82 7.40 -28.89
C ILE A 123 -25.56 6.64 -29.19
N SER A 124 -24.54 7.31 -29.71
CA SER A 124 -23.23 6.73 -29.98
C SER A 124 -22.13 7.57 -29.40
N PHE A 125 -21.11 6.93 -28.89
CA PHE A 125 -19.92 7.58 -28.35
C PHE A 125 -18.71 6.66 -28.49
N ARG A 126 -17.53 7.25 -28.39
CA ARG A 126 -16.26 6.53 -28.39
C ARG A 126 -15.66 6.57 -27.00
N ILE A 127 -15.20 5.43 -26.54
CA ILE A 127 -14.31 5.31 -25.41
C ILE A 127 -12.89 5.39 -25.96
N ASP A 128 -12.10 6.33 -25.47
CA ASP A 128 -10.76 6.55 -26.01
C ASP A 128 -9.76 5.50 -25.52
N GLU A 129 -8.70 5.29 -26.30
CA GLU A 129 -7.58 4.44 -25.91
C GLU A 129 -6.92 4.96 -24.65
N ASN A 130 -6.69 4.07 -23.66
CA ASN A 130 -5.92 4.38 -22.46
C ASN A 130 -5.10 3.15 -22.04
N LYS A 131 -3.78 3.22 -22.21
CA LYS A 131 -2.86 2.12 -21.92
C LYS A 131 -2.66 1.87 -20.42
N VAL A 132 -3.02 2.85 -19.58
CA VAL A 132 -2.89 2.77 -18.11
C VAL A 132 -4.14 2.18 -17.47
N ALA A 133 -5.29 2.32 -18.10
CA ALA A 133 -6.55 1.83 -17.59
C ALA A 133 -6.57 0.29 -17.54
N LYS A 134 -7.13 -0.28 -16.47
CA LYS A 134 -7.30 -1.73 -16.35
C LYS A 134 -8.28 -2.24 -17.43
N GLN A 135 -7.88 -3.32 -18.11
CA GLN A 135 -8.76 -4.05 -19.03
C GLN A 135 -9.91 -4.71 -18.27
N GLY A 136 -10.97 -5.07 -19.01
CA GLY A 136 -12.14 -5.77 -18.50
C GLY A 136 -13.44 -5.07 -18.82
N ASP A 137 -14.52 -5.59 -18.28
CA ASP A 137 -15.86 -5.05 -18.50
C ASP A 137 -16.01 -3.72 -17.78
N LYS A 138 -16.48 -2.72 -18.53
CA LYS A 138 -16.75 -1.36 -18.03
C LYS A 138 -18.21 -1.04 -18.25
N VAL A 139 -18.88 -0.61 -17.19
CA VAL A 139 -20.27 -0.19 -17.27
C VAL A 139 -20.33 1.32 -17.43
N TYR A 140 -21.03 1.78 -18.43
CA TYR A 140 -21.31 3.19 -18.70
C TYR A 140 -22.80 3.45 -18.46
N TYR A 141 -23.07 4.46 -17.67
CA TYR A 141 -24.42 4.92 -17.40
C TYR A 141 -24.70 6.16 -18.24
N VAL A 142 -25.74 6.09 -19.03
CA VAL A 142 -26.12 7.19 -19.94
C VAL A 142 -27.42 7.79 -19.44
N GLN A 143 -27.38 9.10 -19.19
CA GLN A 143 -28.56 9.87 -18.83
C GLN A 143 -28.97 10.75 -20.01
N VAL A 144 -30.19 10.56 -20.45
CA VAL A 144 -30.84 11.40 -21.45
C VAL A 144 -31.97 12.17 -20.79
N ILE A 145 -31.96 13.48 -20.91
CA ILE A 145 -32.97 14.35 -20.30
C ILE A 145 -33.74 15.11 -21.38
N ASP A 146 -35.04 15.31 -21.14
CA ASP A 146 -35.88 16.16 -21.97
C ASP A 146 -35.70 17.65 -21.67
N SER A 147 -36.39 18.53 -22.38
CA SER A 147 -36.37 19.95 -22.18
C SER A 147 -36.88 20.42 -20.80
N LYS A 148 -37.56 19.55 -20.06
CA LYS A 148 -38.12 19.76 -18.71
C LYS A 148 -37.29 19.11 -17.63
N ASN A 149 -36.06 18.68 -17.96
CA ASN A 149 -35.13 17.94 -17.06
C ASN A 149 -35.66 16.58 -16.56
N ASN A 150 -36.59 15.94 -17.26
CA ASN A 150 -36.99 14.58 -16.91
C ASN A 150 -36.06 13.59 -17.58
N VAL A 151 -35.63 12.57 -16.83
CA VAL A 151 -34.85 11.46 -17.38
C VAL A 151 -35.77 10.60 -18.28
N LEU A 152 -35.27 10.27 -19.44
CA LEU A 152 -35.94 9.38 -20.39
C LEU A 152 -35.44 7.94 -20.21
N GLY A 153 -36.20 6.94 -20.69
CA GLY A 153 -35.83 5.52 -20.67
C GLY A 153 -36.16 4.80 -19.36
N GLU A 154 -35.25 3.95 -18.90
CA GLU A 154 -35.50 3.02 -17.76
C GLU A 154 -35.70 3.71 -16.42
N LYS A 155 -35.13 4.89 -16.22
CA LYS A 155 -35.20 5.69 -14.97
C LYS A 155 -34.75 4.91 -13.71
N LYS A 156 -33.71 4.09 -13.88
CA LYS A 156 -33.07 3.40 -12.75
C LYS A 156 -32.05 4.30 -12.08
N THR A 157 -31.82 4.09 -10.81
CA THR A 157 -30.85 4.88 -10.03
C THR A 157 -29.70 3.99 -9.57
N GLU A 158 -28.48 4.45 -9.74
CA GLU A 158 -27.25 3.83 -9.25
C GLU A 158 -26.55 4.78 -8.29
N SER A 159 -25.93 4.23 -7.24
CA SER A 159 -25.24 5.00 -6.20
C SER A 159 -23.73 4.91 -6.39
N PHE A 160 -23.07 6.07 -6.39
CA PHE A 160 -21.62 6.22 -6.51
C PHE A 160 -21.08 6.97 -5.28
N GLY A 161 -20.80 6.21 -4.21
CA GLY A 161 -20.43 6.80 -2.92
C GLY A 161 -21.58 7.64 -2.35
N GLU A 162 -21.34 8.95 -2.15
CA GLU A 162 -22.34 9.89 -1.64
C GLU A 162 -23.29 10.44 -2.73
N ASN A 163 -22.99 10.18 -4.01
CA ASN A 163 -23.77 10.65 -5.14
C ASN A 163 -24.63 9.52 -5.73
N SER A 164 -25.80 9.89 -6.26
CA SER A 164 -26.66 8.97 -6.99
C SER A 164 -26.96 9.52 -8.38
N LEU A 165 -27.05 8.64 -9.37
CA LEU A 165 -27.38 8.98 -10.76
C LEU A 165 -28.60 8.20 -11.20
N THR A 166 -29.64 8.90 -11.59
CA THR A 166 -30.77 8.28 -12.33
C THR A 166 -30.41 8.26 -13.80
N TYR A 167 -30.40 7.10 -14.43
CA TYR A 167 -29.93 6.90 -15.80
C TYR A 167 -31.02 6.37 -16.72
N SER A 168 -30.84 6.61 -18.03
CA SER A 168 -31.74 6.16 -19.09
C SER A 168 -31.50 4.71 -19.49
N PHE A 169 -30.24 4.31 -19.54
CA PHE A 169 -29.77 2.94 -19.75
C PHE A 169 -28.33 2.78 -19.30
N ALA A 170 -27.92 1.54 -19.05
CA ALA A 170 -26.53 1.18 -18.80
C ALA A 170 -26.02 0.30 -19.96
N SER A 171 -24.76 0.51 -20.34
CA SER A 171 -24.09 -0.27 -21.38
C SER A 171 -22.80 -0.87 -20.82
N THR A 172 -22.64 -2.19 -20.93
CA THR A 172 -21.40 -2.88 -20.55
C THR A 172 -20.55 -3.08 -21.80
N VAL A 173 -19.31 -2.63 -21.71
CA VAL A 173 -18.35 -2.66 -22.82
C VAL A 173 -17.09 -3.38 -22.36
N LYS A 174 -16.65 -4.37 -23.14
CA LYS A 174 -15.35 -5.02 -22.92
C LYS A 174 -14.23 -4.10 -23.40
N TYR A 175 -13.46 -3.59 -22.46
CA TYR A 175 -12.38 -2.66 -22.73
C TYR A 175 -11.02 -3.37 -22.73
N GLU A 176 -10.26 -3.23 -23.82
CA GLU A 176 -8.97 -3.90 -24.05
C GLU A 176 -7.84 -2.88 -24.36
N ASN A 177 -7.84 -1.74 -23.66
CA ASN A 177 -6.88 -0.63 -23.86
C ASN A 177 -6.86 -0.03 -25.30
N LYS A 178 -7.89 -0.27 -26.08
CA LYS A 178 -8.08 0.30 -27.41
C LYS A 178 -9.34 1.13 -27.42
N SER A 179 -9.44 2.07 -28.37
CA SER A 179 -10.68 2.82 -28.55
C SER A 179 -11.82 1.89 -28.99
N VAL A 180 -12.98 2.09 -28.39
CA VAL A 180 -14.19 1.30 -28.65
C VAL A 180 -15.35 2.23 -28.99
N GLU A 181 -16.02 2.00 -30.12
CA GLU A 181 -17.26 2.68 -30.47
C GLU A 181 -18.44 1.95 -29.80
N VAL A 182 -19.27 2.72 -29.13
CA VAL A 182 -20.48 2.24 -28.48
C VAL A 182 -21.67 2.90 -29.14
N SER A 183 -22.68 2.12 -29.49
CA SER A 183 -23.94 2.63 -30.05
C SER A 183 -25.12 1.90 -29.41
N GLN A 184 -26.08 2.64 -28.90
CA GLN A 184 -27.24 2.13 -28.18
C GLN A 184 -28.49 2.86 -28.64
N ASP A 185 -29.56 2.09 -28.86
CA ASP A 185 -30.87 2.60 -29.20
C ASP A 185 -31.71 2.76 -27.93
N LEU A 186 -32.22 3.96 -27.70
CA LEU A 186 -33.19 4.26 -26.64
C LEU A 186 -34.58 4.35 -27.28
N PRO A 187 -35.44 3.35 -27.10
CA PRO A 187 -36.81 3.42 -27.58
C PRO A 187 -37.65 4.37 -26.73
N GLY A 188 -38.57 5.06 -27.34
CA GLY A 188 -39.47 5.97 -26.63
C GLY A 188 -40.40 6.70 -27.59
N THR A 189 -41.36 7.41 -27.02
CA THR A 189 -42.27 8.29 -27.74
C THR A 189 -42.23 9.67 -27.12
N ASN A 190 -42.39 10.72 -27.96
CA ASN A 190 -42.38 12.12 -27.53
C ASN A 190 -41.08 12.53 -26.83
N PHE A 191 -39.99 12.50 -27.55
CA PHE A 191 -38.70 13.05 -27.09
C PHE A 191 -38.70 14.59 -27.18
N GLU A 192 -39.51 15.25 -26.34
CA GLU A 192 -39.59 16.74 -26.24
C GLU A 192 -38.87 17.30 -25.05
#